data_f48307e116517ec7e18b129d083c723f
#
_entry.id   f48307e116517ec7e18b129d083c723f
#
_cell.length_a   1.000
_cell.length_b   1.000
_cell.length_c   1.000
_cell.angle_alpha   90.00
_cell.angle_beta   90.00
_cell.angle_gamma   90.00
#
_symmetry.space_group_name_H-M   'P 1'
#
loop_
_entity.id
_entity.type
_entity.pdbx_description
1 polymer ?
#
loop_
_entity_poly.entity_id
_entity_poly.type
_entity_poly.pdbx_seq_one_letter_code
_entity_poly.pdbx_strand_id
1 'polypeptide(L)'
;MHFVLVVPPLSATGDDTYYFWVFQKWLHETRDHNSTIIMPATYVPALKDDSRWEFSEQSVNFNQFEPSSSIGENTEVIFYPSSIYSSLPTECPPSTKFVDLITRDQPTLTQFYVEALRAIKVKSGGDVAIVTWLNNASLRSASNAADCRLIFNEFGPFRKPHYLPTAYWDRHGVNGETEVTERWQQERDDFGAWRNKTYPKGGSTHDLRTLLADPSSHLIVNASKPHAKIGLALQVETDSNALAYGNGWNNLALINHAKRSGEADNILLRLHPGGAAIYPGEIDLSPSPLEFLASVGEVWTVNSSLGIEALFWGRNALIFGESPIKPITMMNITERETFLEWFTLCYLIPFDLLFDLDYYSWRLTNPSASEISIRHVAAYRAGPKHQWNRIPFPAAADRGKPSIDFPGPHRAPRELSELRTEILEMRRYITKLEKDFQDAQSVVGERDALAAEKDDAITKYQLATKELDAIISSIPFQLLKRLHVFK
;
A
#
# COMPACT_ATOMS: atom_id res chain seq x y z
N MET A 1 8.35 -10.47 27.23
CA MET A 1 7.85 -9.36 26.37
C MET A 1 6.33 -9.46 26.30
N HIS A 2 5.61 -8.36 26.44
CA HIS A 2 4.15 -8.31 26.30
C HIS A 2 3.79 -7.74 24.92
N PHE A 3 2.84 -8.37 24.22
CA PHE A 3 2.45 -7.95 22.88
C PHE A 3 1.10 -7.23 22.89
N VAL A 4 1.01 -6.16 22.09
CA VAL A 4 -0.19 -5.34 21.94
C VAL A 4 -0.57 -5.28 20.47
N LEU A 5 -1.71 -5.83 20.07
CA LEU A 5 -2.28 -5.56 18.76
C LEU A 5 -3.00 -4.21 18.78
N VAL A 6 -2.72 -3.36 17.81
CA VAL A 6 -3.50 -2.16 17.56
C VAL A 6 -4.23 -2.30 16.23
N VAL A 7 -5.55 -2.45 16.30
CA VAL A 7 -6.43 -2.43 15.14
C VAL A 7 -6.80 -0.98 14.85
N PRO A 8 -6.62 -0.46 13.62
CA PRO A 8 -6.92 0.93 13.31
C PRO A 8 -8.36 1.33 13.67
N PRO A 9 -8.60 2.56 14.18
CA PRO A 9 -9.94 3.03 14.51
C PRO A 9 -10.80 3.31 13.26
N LEU A 10 -10.20 3.39 12.08
CA LEU A 10 -10.83 3.70 10.80
C LEU A 10 -10.32 2.76 9.71
N SER A 11 -11.10 2.66 8.64
CA SER A 11 -10.68 2.03 7.38
C SER A 11 -10.79 2.99 6.20
N ALA A 12 -10.10 2.69 5.11
CA ALA A 12 -10.15 3.47 3.88
C ALA A 12 -11.55 3.46 3.22
N THR A 13 -12.33 2.42 3.46
CA THR A 13 -13.68 2.24 2.92
C THR A 13 -14.77 2.86 3.81
N GLY A 14 -14.43 3.23 5.04
CA GLY A 14 -15.40 3.64 6.06
C GLY A 14 -16.16 2.47 6.69
N ASP A 15 -15.85 1.23 6.33
CA ASP A 15 -16.38 0.03 6.96
C ASP A 15 -15.59 -0.23 8.26
N ASP A 16 -16.28 -0.15 9.40
CA ASP A 16 -15.71 -0.35 10.74
C ASP A 16 -15.09 -1.74 10.94
N THR A 17 -15.33 -2.62 10.02
CA THR A 17 -15.13 -4.07 10.15
C THR A 17 -14.08 -4.59 9.20
N TYR A 18 -13.56 -3.70 8.38
CA TYR A 18 -12.57 -4.03 7.35
C TYR A 18 -11.36 -4.82 7.89
N TYR A 19 -10.93 -4.54 9.12
CA TYR A 19 -9.81 -5.24 9.77
C TYR A 19 -10.27 -6.34 10.75
N PHE A 20 -11.54 -6.77 10.70
CA PHE A 20 -12.04 -7.81 11.60
C PHE A 20 -11.31 -9.14 11.44
N TRP A 21 -10.88 -9.47 10.22
CA TRP A 21 -10.06 -10.66 9.96
C TRP A 21 -8.67 -10.58 10.64
N VAL A 22 -8.07 -9.39 10.73
CA VAL A 22 -6.79 -9.17 11.45
C VAL A 22 -6.96 -9.49 12.93
N PHE A 23 -8.04 -8.99 13.52
CA PHE A 23 -8.41 -9.29 14.89
C PHE A 23 -8.66 -10.79 15.12
N GLN A 24 -9.41 -11.43 14.24
CA GLN A 24 -9.70 -12.87 14.32
C GLN A 24 -8.42 -13.71 14.19
N LYS A 25 -7.54 -13.38 13.22
CA LYS A 25 -6.26 -14.05 13.07
C LYS A 25 -5.38 -13.86 14.30
N TRP A 26 -5.36 -12.68 14.88
CA TRP A 26 -4.64 -12.44 16.14
C TRP A 26 -5.16 -13.34 17.25
N LEU A 27 -6.46 -13.40 17.48
CA LEU A 27 -7.06 -14.27 18.50
C LEU A 27 -6.69 -15.75 18.28
N HIS A 28 -6.67 -16.18 17.03
CA HIS A 28 -6.30 -17.54 16.65
C HIS A 28 -4.82 -17.84 16.96
N GLU A 29 -3.91 -16.99 16.55
CA GLU A 29 -2.47 -17.21 16.70
C GLU A 29 -1.97 -16.99 18.13
N THR A 30 -2.63 -16.13 18.90
CA THR A 30 -2.17 -15.74 20.25
C THR A 30 -2.97 -16.34 21.40
N ARG A 31 -3.84 -17.30 21.13
CA ARG A 31 -4.74 -17.89 22.13
C ARG A 31 -4.03 -18.43 23.38
N ASP A 32 -2.80 -18.88 23.25
CA ASP A 32 -1.99 -19.46 24.33
C ASP A 32 -1.05 -18.42 24.98
N HIS A 33 -1.13 -17.14 24.58
CA HIS A 33 -0.27 -16.06 25.04
C HIS A 33 -1.06 -14.94 25.72
N ASN A 34 -0.44 -14.35 26.74
CA ASN A 34 -0.97 -13.12 27.31
C ASN A 34 -0.73 -11.95 26.35
N SER A 35 -1.80 -11.29 25.91
CA SER A 35 -1.74 -10.17 24.99
C SER A 35 -2.77 -9.09 25.32
N THR A 36 -2.60 -7.90 24.75
CA THR A 36 -3.60 -6.82 24.81
C THR A 36 -4.02 -6.44 23.38
N ILE A 37 -5.28 -6.08 23.20
CA ILE A 37 -5.79 -5.57 21.92
C ILE A 37 -6.39 -4.19 22.13
N ILE A 38 -5.94 -3.20 21.36
CA ILE A 38 -6.58 -1.89 21.25
C ILE A 38 -7.40 -1.90 19.97
N MET A 39 -8.73 -1.74 20.07
CA MET A 39 -9.63 -1.92 18.93
C MET A 39 -10.92 -1.11 19.02
N PRO A 40 -11.67 -0.95 17.89
CA PRO A 40 -13.03 -0.43 17.90
C PRO A 40 -13.98 -1.31 18.72
N ALA A 41 -14.88 -0.68 19.50
CA ALA A 41 -15.84 -1.41 20.31
C ALA A 41 -16.86 -2.22 19.48
N THR A 42 -17.04 -1.87 18.21
CA THR A 42 -17.92 -2.55 17.25
C THR A 42 -17.55 -4.02 17.00
N TYR A 43 -16.31 -4.42 17.28
CA TYR A 43 -15.84 -5.80 17.05
C TYR A 43 -16.36 -6.81 18.07
N VAL A 44 -16.72 -6.38 19.31
CA VAL A 44 -17.25 -7.30 20.33
C VAL A 44 -18.65 -7.81 19.98
N PRO A 45 -19.62 -6.96 19.59
CA PRO A 45 -20.89 -7.46 19.06
C PRO A 45 -20.72 -8.38 17.86
N ALA A 46 -19.75 -8.06 17.00
CA ALA A 46 -19.44 -8.83 15.81
C ALA A 46 -19.03 -10.28 16.09
N LEU A 47 -18.36 -10.55 17.20
CA LEU A 47 -18.03 -11.92 17.63
C LEU A 47 -19.25 -12.77 17.97
N LYS A 48 -20.38 -12.13 18.33
CA LYS A 48 -21.60 -12.79 18.83
C LYS A 48 -22.68 -12.92 17.75
N ASP A 49 -22.60 -12.13 16.69
CA ASP A 49 -23.58 -12.07 15.61
C ASP A 49 -23.01 -12.73 14.34
N ASP A 50 -23.12 -14.05 14.29
CA ASP A 50 -22.62 -14.87 13.18
C ASP A 50 -23.17 -14.43 11.82
N SER A 51 -24.34 -13.76 11.77
CA SER A 51 -25.01 -13.39 10.51
C SER A 51 -24.34 -12.22 9.77
N ARG A 52 -23.61 -11.35 10.48
CA ARG A 52 -22.90 -10.19 9.91
C ARG A 52 -21.47 -10.51 9.48
N TRP A 53 -20.89 -11.58 10.02
CA TRP A 53 -19.48 -11.84 10.02
C TRP A 53 -19.14 -13.25 9.58
N GLU A 54 -20.03 -13.90 8.84
CA GLU A 54 -19.71 -15.15 8.19
C GLU A 54 -18.53 -14.92 7.24
N PHE A 55 -17.35 -15.30 7.69
CA PHE A 55 -16.25 -15.47 6.78
C PHE A 55 -16.56 -16.63 5.85
N SER A 56 -16.52 -16.38 4.55
CA SER A 56 -16.56 -17.51 3.60
C SER A 56 -15.38 -18.45 3.89
N GLU A 57 -15.56 -19.74 3.65
CA GLU A 57 -14.48 -20.72 3.74
C GLU A 57 -13.24 -20.26 2.97
N GLN A 58 -13.44 -19.61 1.83
CA GLN A 58 -12.39 -19.02 1.03
C GLN A 58 -11.64 -17.90 1.77
N SER A 59 -12.33 -16.99 2.46
CA SER A 59 -11.72 -15.92 3.24
C SER A 59 -10.91 -16.46 4.42
N VAL A 60 -11.44 -17.44 5.15
CA VAL A 60 -10.76 -18.13 6.25
C VAL A 60 -9.48 -18.79 5.76
N ASN A 61 -9.57 -19.52 4.64
CA ASN A 61 -8.42 -20.18 4.04
C ASN A 61 -7.37 -19.20 3.48
N PHE A 62 -7.83 -18.08 2.90
CA PHE A 62 -6.94 -17.05 2.40
C PHE A 62 -6.15 -16.39 3.53
N ASN A 63 -6.84 -16.00 4.61
CA ASN A 63 -6.25 -15.30 5.75
C ASN A 63 -5.68 -16.22 6.83
N GLN A 64 -5.89 -17.54 6.71
CA GLN A 64 -5.27 -18.57 7.55
C GLN A 64 -5.61 -18.43 9.05
N PHE A 65 -6.88 -18.46 9.41
CA PHE A 65 -7.33 -18.49 10.81
C PHE A 65 -8.62 -19.31 10.97
N GLU A 66 -8.89 -19.75 12.17
CA GLU A 66 -10.19 -20.29 12.57
C GLU A 66 -10.97 -19.18 13.29
N PRO A 67 -12.19 -18.84 12.83
CA PRO A 67 -12.99 -17.82 13.48
C PRO A 67 -13.28 -18.16 14.95
N SER A 68 -13.09 -17.19 15.83
CA SER A 68 -13.42 -17.31 17.24
C SER A 68 -14.73 -16.57 17.54
N SER A 69 -15.58 -17.16 18.36
CA SER A 69 -16.82 -16.54 18.86
C SER A 69 -16.62 -15.74 20.15
N SER A 70 -15.42 -15.79 20.75
CA SER A 70 -15.12 -15.11 22.00
C SER A 70 -13.65 -14.67 22.06
N ILE A 71 -13.40 -13.68 22.91
CA ILE A 71 -12.06 -13.26 23.28
C ILE A 71 -11.57 -14.20 24.39
N GLY A 72 -10.38 -14.74 24.25
CA GLY A 72 -9.78 -15.63 25.24
C GLY A 72 -9.47 -14.93 26.56
N GLU A 73 -9.43 -15.68 27.66
CA GLU A 73 -9.14 -15.16 29.00
C GLU A 73 -7.76 -14.52 29.13
N ASN A 74 -6.81 -14.91 28.27
CA ASN A 74 -5.45 -14.38 28.23
C ASN A 74 -5.34 -13.05 27.46
N THR A 75 -6.45 -12.54 26.91
CA THR A 75 -6.46 -11.35 26.07
C THR A 75 -7.19 -10.21 26.74
N GLU A 76 -6.47 -9.14 27.08
CA GLU A 76 -7.06 -7.88 27.53
C GLU A 76 -7.51 -7.02 26.36
N VAL A 77 -8.62 -6.29 26.52
CA VAL A 77 -9.12 -5.40 25.47
C VAL A 77 -9.26 -3.97 25.99
N ILE A 78 -8.76 -3.04 25.17
CA ILE A 78 -8.90 -1.60 25.36
C ILE A 78 -9.65 -1.03 24.16
N PHE A 79 -10.75 -0.33 24.41
CA PHE A 79 -11.54 0.28 23.34
C PHE A 79 -11.15 1.73 23.11
N TYR A 80 -11.24 2.15 21.84
CA TYR A 80 -11.16 3.56 21.52
C TYR A 80 -12.31 4.33 22.16
N PRO A 81 -12.05 5.43 22.91
CA PRO A 81 -13.10 6.27 23.43
C PRO A 81 -13.80 7.05 22.30
N SER A 82 -15.05 7.45 22.53
CA SER A 82 -15.85 8.23 21.56
C SER A 82 -15.18 9.55 21.15
N SER A 83 -14.37 10.14 22.02
CA SER A 83 -13.58 11.34 21.73
C SER A 83 -12.64 11.20 20.54
N ILE A 84 -12.10 9.99 20.27
CA ILE A 84 -11.27 9.74 19.09
C ILE A 84 -12.09 9.96 17.82
N TYR A 85 -13.27 9.35 17.74
CA TYR A 85 -14.13 9.49 16.55
C TYR A 85 -14.66 10.92 16.37
N SER A 86 -14.95 11.63 17.47
CA SER A 86 -15.39 13.02 17.43
C SER A 86 -14.29 14.01 17.04
N SER A 87 -13.02 13.64 17.21
CA SER A 87 -11.88 14.48 16.82
C SER A 87 -11.54 14.38 15.33
N LEU A 88 -12.11 13.40 14.62
CA LEU A 88 -11.86 13.19 13.20
C LEU A 88 -12.71 14.14 12.34
N PRO A 89 -12.19 14.67 11.22
CA PRO A 89 -12.95 15.53 10.34
C PRO A 89 -14.24 14.85 9.84
N THR A 90 -15.40 15.46 10.04
CA THR A 90 -16.70 14.86 9.68
C THR A 90 -17.00 14.96 8.17
N GLU A 91 -16.49 15.98 7.49
CA GLU A 91 -16.83 16.33 6.10
C GLU A 91 -15.94 15.69 5.05
N CYS A 92 -14.86 14.97 5.46
CA CYS A 92 -13.93 14.35 4.52
C CYS A 92 -14.37 12.92 4.15
N PRO A 93 -14.09 12.47 2.91
CA PRO A 93 -14.26 11.05 2.53
C PRO A 93 -13.48 10.09 3.43
N PRO A 94 -13.96 8.86 3.64
CA PRO A 94 -13.26 7.86 4.45
C PRO A 94 -11.80 7.63 4.05
N SER A 95 -11.51 7.57 2.74
CA SER A 95 -10.15 7.41 2.21
C SER A 95 -9.22 8.55 2.62
N THR A 96 -9.70 9.80 2.63
CA THR A 96 -8.91 10.96 3.05
C THR A 96 -8.61 10.90 4.55
N LYS A 97 -9.61 10.59 5.38
CA LYS A 97 -9.43 10.40 6.84
C LYS A 97 -8.42 9.30 7.13
N PHE A 98 -8.49 8.23 6.35
CA PHE A 98 -7.58 7.11 6.50
C PHE A 98 -6.16 7.46 6.08
N VAL A 99 -5.97 8.21 4.99
CA VAL A 99 -4.65 8.75 4.59
C VAL A 99 -4.07 9.64 5.69
N ASP A 100 -4.89 10.51 6.30
CA ASP A 100 -4.44 11.32 7.43
C ASP A 100 -4.04 10.48 8.65
N LEU A 101 -4.77 9.40 8.95
CA LEU A 101 -4.41 8.46 10.02
C LEU A 101 -3.04 7.81 9.82
N ILE A 102 -2.75 7.38 8.59
CA ILE A 102 -1.49 6.67 8.30
C ILE A 102 -0.29 7.60 8.15
N THR A 103 -0.50 8.87 7.75
CA THR A 103 0.60 9.80 7.41
C THR A 103 0.81 10.94 8.41
N ARG A 104 -0.18 11.25 9.24
CA ARG A 104 -0.14 12.44 10.12
C ARG A 104 -0.39 12.06 11.57
N ASP A 105 0.42 12.65 12.45
CA ASP A 105 0.21 12.56 13.88
C ASP A 105 -1.06 13.37 14.27
N GLN A 106 -1.96 12.70 14.97
CA GLN A 106 -3.22 13.26 15.48
C GLN A 106 -3.13 13.35 17.01
N PRO A 107 -3.00 14.55 17.59
CA PRO A 107 -2.66 14.72 19.01
C PRO A 107 -3.57 13.95 19.98
N THR A 108 -4.89 13.94 19.76
CA THR A 108 -5.86 13.22 20.61
C THR A 108 -5.60 11.71 20.56
N LEU A 109 -5.35 11.16 19.38
CA LEU A 109 -5.09 9.74 19.21
C LEU A 109 -3.72 9.36 19.76
N THR A 110 -2.72 10.18 19.54
CA THR A 110 -1.36 10.00 20.09
C THR A 110 -1.38 9.99 21.61
N GLN A 111 -2.08 10.94 22.24
CA GLN A 111 -2.22 10.99 23.69
C GLN A 111 -2.89 9.74 24.25
N PHE A 112 -3.97 9.29 23.62
CA PHE A 112 -4.64 8.05 24.00
C PHE A 112 -3.70 6.84 23.94
N TYR A 113 -2.94 6.70 22.86
CA TYR A 113 -1.97 5.60 22.75
C TYR A 113 -0.87 5.68 23.79
N VAL A 114 -0.31 6.87 24.05
CA VAL A 114 0.73 7.06 25.08
C VAL A 114 0.23 6.61 26.45
N GLU A 115 -0.99 7.03 26.84
CA GLU A 115 -1.59 6.66 28.13
C GLU A 115 -1.84 5.15 28.22
N ALA A 116 -2.43 4.56 27.19
CA ALA A 116 -2.70 3.13 27.14
C ALA A 116 -1.41 2.30 27.20
N LEU A 117 -0.39 2.65 26.39
CA LEU A 117 0.87 1.92 26.34
C LEU A 117 1.66 2.01 27.64
N ARG A 118 1.68 3.18 28.30
CA ARG A 118 2.30 3.34 29.62
C ARG A 118 1.60 2.50 30.68
N ALA A 119 0.26 2.47 30.67
CA ALA A 119 -0.51 1.65 31.60
C ALA A 119 -0.22 0.15 31.39
N ILE A 120 -0.18 -0.31 30.14
CA ILE A 120 0.16 -1.69 29.79
C ILE A 120 1.58 -2.01 30.24
N LYS A 121 2.57 -1.11 29.98
CA LYS A 121 3.97 -1.33 30.38
C LYS A 121 4.13 -1.47 31.88
N VAL A 122 3.44 -0.66 32.66
CA VAL A 122 3.42 -0.76 34.12
C VAL A 122 2.78 -2.07 34.58
N LYS A 123 1.65 -2.46 34.00
CA LYS A 123 0.92 -3.69 34.35
C LYS A 123 1.70 -4.96 33.99
N SER A 124 2.31 -4.99 32.83
CA SER A 124 3.09 -6.14 32.36
C SER A 124 4.45 -6.28 33.03
N GLY A 125 4.97 -5.22 33.65
CA GLY A 125 6.25 -5.21 34.36
C GLY A 125 7.48 -5.40 33.45
N GLY A 126 7.33 -5.23 32.15
CA GLY A 126 8.40 -5.53 31.19
C GLY A 126 8.30 -4.78 29.85
N ASP A 127 9.10 -5.24 28.90
CA ASP A 127 9.11 -4.71 27.55
C ASP A 127 7.76 -4.94 26.86
N VAL A 128 7.33 -3.95 26.10
CA VAL A 128 6.11 -3.98 25.28
C VAL A 128 6.48 -3.90 23.80
N ALA A 129 5.90 -4.80 23.02
CA ALA A 129 5.98 -4.78 21.56
C ALA A 129 4.57 -4.58 20.98
N ILE A 130 4.43 -3.55 20.17
CA ILE A 130 3.19 -3.18 19.51
C ILE A 130 3.20 -3.78 18.11
N VAL A 131 2.10 -4.38 17.72
CA VAL A 131 1.87 -4.91 16.38
C VAL A 131 0.68 -4.18 15.78
N THR A 132 0.81 -3.65 14.58
CA THR A 132 -0.28 -2.98 13.89
C THR A 132 -0.33 -3.40 12.43
N TRP A 133 -1.54 -3.38 11.88
CA TRP A 133 -1.77 -3.56 10.46
C TRP A 133 -1.78 -2.19 9.80
N LEU A 134 -0.92 -1.99 8.83
CA LEU A 134 -0.67 -0.71 8.15
C LEU A 134 0.03 0.37 9.01
N ASN A 135 0.44 1.44 8.33
CA ASN A 135 1.06 2.59 8.97
C ASN A 135 0.06 3.36 9.84
N ASN A 136 0.57 3.92 10.93
CA ASN A 136 -0.18 4.78 11.85
C ASN A 136 0.79 5.79 12.48
N ALA A 137 0.73 7.03 12.02
CA ALA A 137 1.66 8.08 12.47
C ALA A 137 1.54 8.38 13.96
N SER A 138 0.31 8.44 14.49
CA SER A 138 0.04 8.66 15.92
C SER A 138 0.58 7.52 16.78
N LEU A 139 0.46 6.29 16.32
CA LEU A 139 0.98 5.13 17.04
C LEU A 139 2.52 5.13 17.05
N ARG A 140 3.15 5.55 15.95
CA ARG A 140 4.61 5.71 15.87
C ARG A 140 5.10 6.75 16.88
N SER A 141 4.47 7.92 16.94
CA SER A 141 4.80 8.96 17.93
C SER A 141 4.60 8.45 19.35
N ALA A 142 3.51 7.75 19.60
CA ALA A 142 3.20 7.21 20.93
C ALA A 142 4.15 6.09 21.36
N SER A 143 4.54 5.20 20.45
CA SER A 143 5.49 4.12 20.74
C SER A 143 6.85 4.67 21.17
N ASN A 144 7.33 5.71 20.48
CA ASN A 144 8.56 6.43 20.86
C ASN A 144 8.42 7.09 22.23
N ALA A 145 7.31 7.79 22.49
CA ALA A 145 7.06 8.47 23.78
C ALA A 145 6.86 7.53 24.98
N ALA A 146 6.44 6.30 24.73
CA ALA A 146 6.27 5.26 25.74
C ALA A 146 7.45 4.29 25.81
N ASP A 147 8.46 4.45 24.97
CA ASP A 147 9.60 3.55 24.83
C ASP A 147 9.13 2.09 24.65
N CYS A 148 8.33 1.88 23.62
CA CYS A 148 7.82 0.58 23.20
C CYS A 148 8.34 0.24 21.80
N ARG A 149 8.52 -1.06 21.51
CA ARG A 149 8.87 -1.52 20.17
C ARG A 149 7.64 -1.51 19.28
N LEU A 150 7.79 -1.18 18.00
CA LEU A 150 6.67 -1.11 17.06
C LEU A 150 6.96 -2.00 15.84
N ILE A 151 5.95 -2.73 15.39
CA ILE A 151 5.97 -3.63 14.25
C ILE A 151 4.77 -3.32 13.38
N PHE A 152 5.03 -3.01 12.13
CA PHE A 152 4.02 -2.83 11.10
C PHE A 152 3.91 -4.08 10.25
N ASN A 153 2.69 -4.51 9.98
CA ASN A 153 2.39 -5.61 9.08
C ASN A 153 1.44 -5.17 7.96
N GLU A 154 1.54 -5.84 6.83
CA GLU A 154 0.66 -5.72 5.67
C GLU A 154 0.77 -7.02 4.86
N PHE A 155 -0.19 -7.28 3.97
CA PHE A 155 -0.04 -8.34 2.98
C PHE A 155 1.20 -8.12 2.12
N GLY A 156 2.02 -9.14 2.02
CA GLY A 156 3.12 -9.15 1.09
C GLY A 156 2.67 -9.20 -0.38
N PRO A 157 3.59 -9.03 -1.31
CA PRO A 157 3.30 -9.05 -2.76
C PRO A 157 2.92 -10.44 -3.27
N PHE A 158 3.45 -11.49 -2.67
CA PHE A 158 3.19 -12.87 -3.10
C PHE A 158 1.98 -13.42 -2.37
N ARG A 159 0.95 -13.83 -3.14
CA ARG A 159 -0.35 -14.24 -2.61
C ARG A 159 -0.89 -15.46 -3.35
N LYS A 160 -1.78 -16.21 -2.69
CA LYS A 160 -2.56 -17.27 -3.34
C LYS A 160 -3.42 -16.69 -4.49
N PRO A 161 -3.71 -17.44 -5.53
CA PRO A 161 -3.36 -18.86 -5.72
C PRO A 161 -1.96 -19.09 -6.33
N HIS A 162 -1.24 -18.06 -6.74
CA HIS A 162 -0.04 -18.18 -7.56
C HIS A 162 1.24 -18.38 -6.76
N TYR A 163 1.22 -18.05 -5.45
CA TYR A 163 2.40 -18.10 -4.59
C TYR A 163 2.05 -18.61 -3.20
N LEU A 164 3.07 -19.11 -2.50
CA LEU A 164 3.03 -19.18 -1.03
C LEU A 164 2.92 -17.75 -0.49
N PRO A 165 1.94 -17.47 0.37
CA PRO A 165 1.64 -16.11 0.77
C PRO A 165 2.72 -15.56 1.71
N THR A 166 2.94 -14.25 1.58
CA THR A 166 3.90 -13.49 2.37
C THR A 166 3.22 -12.33 3.08
N ALA A 167 3.90 -11.79 4.11
CA ALA A 167 3.52 -10.55 4.75
C ALA A 167 4.74 -9.64 4.91
N TYR A 168 4.50 -8.34 5.01
CA TYR A 168 5.49 -7.38 5.46
C TYR A 168 5.66 -7.47 6.98
N TRP A 169 6.90 -7.31 7.42
CA TRP A 169 7.28 -7.13 8.81
C TRP A 169 8.34 -6.05 8.86
N ASP A 170 8.00 -4.86 9.33
CA ASP A 170 8.86 -3.68 9.32
C ASP A 170 8.68 -2.90 10.62
N ARG A 171 9.73 -2.23 11.10
CA ARG A 171 9.70 -1.46 12.35
C ARG A 171 9.45 0.02 12.12
N HIS A 172 9.55 0.49 10.88
CA HIS A 172 9.37 1.88 10.52
C HIS A 172 8.04 2.10 9.79
N GLY A 173 7.64 1.19 8.89
CA GLY A 173 6.40 1.30 8.14
C GLY A 173 6.28 0.26 7.04
N VAL A 174 5.11 0.22 6.41
CA VAL A 174 4.83 -0.62 5.24
C VAL A 174 4.38 0.26 4.07
N ASN A 175 4.65 -0.16 2.84
CA ASN A 175 4.39 0.58 1.61
C ASN A 175 5.21 1.88 1.43
N GLY A 176 5.22 2.76 2.40
CA GLY A 176 6.11 3.93 2.52
C GLY A 176 6.74 3.99 3.90
N GLU A 177 7.78 4.83 4.06
CA GLU A 177 8.52 5.07 5.31
C GLU A 177 9.14 3.78 5.90
N THR A 178 9.57 2.85 5.05
CA THR A 178 10.08 1.53 5.45
C THR A 178 11.56 1.55 5.83
N GLU A 179 12.00 0.56 6.62
CA GLU A 179 13.42 0.34 6.96
C GLU A 179 14.19 -0.45 5.88
N VAL A 180 13.57 -0.75 4.73
CA VAL A 180 14.14 -1.67 3.73
C VAL A 180 15.54 -1.26 3.24
N THR A 181 15.75 0.02 2.96
CA THR A 181 17.04 0.51 2.44
C THR A 181 18.14 0.39 3.50
N GLU A 182 17.85 0.77 4.73
CA GLU A 182 18.77 0.69 5.85
C GLU A 182 19.13 -0.76 6.16
N ARG A 183 18.12 -1.62 6.26
CA ARG A 183 18.33 -3.05 6.51
C ARG A 183 19.12 -3.72 5.39
N TRP A 184 18.82 -3.42 4.13
CA TRP A 184 19.61 -3.94 3.01
C TRP A 184 21.08 -3.58 3.15
N GLN A 185 21.40 -2.33 3.46
CA GLN A 185 22.77 -1.90 3.64
C GLN A 185 23.50 -2.63 4.77
N GLN A 186 22.80 -2.96 5.85
CA GLN A 186 23.35 -3.67 7.01
C GLN A 186 23.44 -5.19 6.79
N GLU A 187 22.51 -5.77 6.06
CA GLU A 187 22.31 -7.22 5.98
C GLU A 187 22.86 -7.86 4.70
N ARG A 188 23.14 -7.08 3.64
CA ARG A 188 23.50 -7.59 2.31
C ARG A 188 24.73 -8.51 2.31
N ASP A 189 25.74 -8.22 3.12
CA ASP A 189 26.99 -8.98 3.12
C ASP A 189 26.80 -10.35 3.80
N ASP A 190 26.11 -10.39 4.94
CA ASP A 190 25.76 -11.63 5.64
C ASP A 190 24.81 -12.50 4.78
N PHE A 191 23.78 -11.88 4.20
CA PHE A 191 22.87 -12.56 3.29
C PHE A 191 23.61 -13.11 2.07
N GLY A 192 24.48 -12.31 1.46
CA GLY A 192 25.27 -12.70 0.28
C GLY A 192 26.21 -13.88 0.58
N ALA A 193 26.86 -13.90 1.74
CA ALA A 193 27.69 -15.00 2.19
C ALA A 193 26.87 -16.29 2.39
N TRP A 194 25.72 -16.20 3.06
CA TRP A 194 24.80 -17.33 3.23
C TRP A 194 24.28 -17.85 1.88
N ARG A 195 23.83 -16.95 1.00
CA ARG A 195 23.33 -17.27 -0.34
C ARG A 195 24.35 -18.05 -1.16
N ASN A 196 25.57 -17.55 -1.24
CA ASN A 196 26.64 -18.16 -2.02
C ASN A 196 27.06 -19.55 -1.49
N LYS A 197 26.98 -19.75 -0.16
CA LYS A 197 27.23 -21.04 0.47
C LYS A 197 26.10 -22.03 0.20
N THR A 198 24.84 -21.55 0.26
CA THR A 198 23.64 -22.39 0.11
C THR A 198 23.38 -22.75 -1.34
N TYR A 199 23.69 -21.85 -2.26
CA TYR A 199 23.45 -21.97 -3.70
C TYR A 199 24.74 -21.68 -4.50
N PRO A 200 25.78 -22.52 -4.39
CA PRO A 200 27.13 -22.24 -4.92
C PRO A 200 27.22 -22.12 -6.46
N LYS A 201 26.18 -22.50 -7.20
CA LYS A 201 26.12 -22.34 -8.68
C LYS A 201 25.35 -21.09 -9.12
N GLY A 202 25.32 -20.05 -8.26
CA GLY A 202 24.53 -18.88 -8.50
C GLY A 202 23.06 -19.22 -8.36
N GLY A 203 22.67 -19.58 -7.12
CA GLY A 203 21.27 -19.76 -6.73
C GLY A 203 20.50 -18.58 -7.26
N SER A 204 19.71 -18.84 -8.25
CA SER A 204 19.13 -17.83 -9.06
C SER A 204 17.74 -17.52 -8.52
N THR A 205 17.19 -16.42 -8.92
CA THR A 205 15.74 -16.16 -8.85
C THR A 205 14.89 -17.35 -9.31
N HIS A 206 15.48 -18.31 -10.06
CA HIS A 206 14.84 -19.58 -10.42
C HIS A 206 14.55 -20.46 -9.20
N ASP A 207 15.51 -20.62 -8.30
CA ASP A 207 15.31 -21.43 -7.09
C ASP A 207 14.29 -20.80 -6.16
N LEU A 208 14.28 -19.45 -6.10
CA LEU A 208 13.28 -18.70 -5.37
C LEU A 208 11.86 -18.88 -5.96
N ARG A 209 11.75 -18.89 -7.29
CA ARG A 209 10.48 -19.19 -7.99
C ARG A 209 10.01 -20.61 -7.72
N THR A 210 10.92 -21.57 -7.74
CA THR A 210 10.62 -22.97 -7.42
C THR A 210 10.17 -23.14 -5.97
N LEU A 211 10.68 -22.32 -5.05
CA LEU A 211 10.29 -22.34 -3.64
C LEU A 211 8.91 -21.73 -3.41
N LEU A 212 8.59 -20.63 -4.06
CA LEU A 212 7.44 -19.80 -3.72
C LEU A 212 6.27 -19.88 -4.70
N ALA A 213 6.55 -20.05 -5.99
CA ALA A 213 5.50 -20.04 -7.01
C ALA A 213 4.86 -21.41 -7.18
N ASP A 214 3.55 -21.40 -7.43
CA ASP A 214 2.86 -22.61 -7.90
C ASP A 214 3.46 -23.09 -9.22
N PRO A 215 3.68 -24.39 -9.41
CA PRO A 215 4.24 -24.93 -10.65
C PRO A 215 3.50 -24.50 -11.92
N SER A 216 2.18 -24.31 -11.88
CA SER A 216 1.39 -23.83 -13.01
C SER A 216 1.72 -22.39 -13.40
N SER A 217 2.19 -21.58 -12.47
CA SER A 217 2.59 -20.19 -12.69
C SER A 217 3.77 -20.07 -13.65
N HIS A 218 4.72 -21.01 -13.60
CA HIS A 218 5.84 -21.09 -14.54
C HIS A 218 5.37 -21.32 -15.98
N LEU A 219 4.35 -22.16 -16.16
CA LEU A 219 3.78 -22.44 -17.48
C LEU A 219 3.09 -21.20 -18.05
N ILE A 220 2.36 -20.45 -17.21
CA ILE A 220 1.64 -19.25 -17.63
C ILE A 220 2.64 -18.17 -18.11
N VAL A 221 3.63 -17.84 -17.29
CA VAL A 221 4.57 -16.75 -17.61
C VAL A 221 5.48 -17.07 -18.80
N ASN A 222 5.77 -18.36 -19.03
CA ASN A 222 6.63 -18.80 -20.13
C ASN A 222 5.84 -19.18 -21.40
N ALA A 223 4.51 -19.15 -21.37
CA ALA A 223 3.66 -19.62 -22.48
C ALA A 223 3.73 -18.70 -23.72
N SER A 224 3.99 -17.42 -23.53
CA SER A 224 3.98 -16.43 -24.62
C SER A 224 5.18 -15.49 -24.57
N LYS A 225 5.53 -14.94 -25.73
CA LYS A 225 6.44 -13.81 -25.82
C LYS A 225 5.65 -12.53 -25.54
N PRO A 226 6.26 -11.54 -24.87
CA PRO A 226 5.65 -10.23 -24.72
C PRO A 226 5.25 -9.63 -26.07
N HIS A 227 4.02 -9.13 -26.17
CA HIS A 227 3.51 -8.43 -27.34
C HIS A 227 3.40 -6.92 -27.12
N ALA A 228 3.31 -6.48 -25.86
CA ALA A 228 3.42 -5.08 -25.47
C ALA A 228 4.76 -4.80 -24.82
N LYS A 229 5.34 -3.62 -25.07
CA LYS A 229 6.60 -3.24 -24.44
C LYS A 229 6.42 -2.83 -22.99
N ILE A 230 5.39 -2.04 -22.70
CA ILE A 230 5.09 -1.47 -21.39
C ILE A 230 3.72 -1.93 -20.92
N GLY A 231 3.67 -2.49 -19.72
CA GLY A 231 2.44 -2.76 -19.00
C GLY A 231 2.26 -1.74 -17.87
N LEU A 232 1.13 -1.04 -17.83
CA LEU A 232 0.79 -0.15 -16.74
C LEU A 232 -0.09 -0.86 -15.73
N ALA A 233 0.45 -1.13 -14.54
CA ALA A 233 -0.30 -1.71 -13.43
C ALA A 233 -1.00 -0.58 -12.65
N LEU A 234 -2.29 -0.36 -12.97
CA LEU A 234 -3.10 0.69 -12.36
C LEU A 234 -3.70 0.21 -11.03
N GLN A 235 -3.92 1.15 -10.12
CA GLN A 235 -4.47 0.90 -8.80
C GLN A 235 -5.89 1.43 -8.69
N VAL A 236 -6.60 1.04 -7.62
CA VAL A 236 -7.89 1.68 -7.28
C VAL A 236 -7.66 3.17 -7.07
N GLU A 237 -8.55 4.01 -7.59
CA GLU A 237 -8.41 5.47 -7.54
C GLU A 237 -8.36 6.02 -6.10
N THR A 238 -8.98 5.28 -5.17
CA THR A 238 -9.02 5.59 -3.73
C THR A 238 -8.07 4.72 -2.91
N ASP A 239 -7.11 4.05 -3.56
CA ASP A 239 -6.10 3.25 -2.87
C ASP A 239 -5.31 4.12 -1.90
N SER A 240 -5.35 3.80 -0.62
CA SER A 240 -4.71 4.59 0.43
C SER A 240 -3.20 4.66 0.29
N ASN A 241 -2.56 3.61 -0.25
CA ASN A 241 -1.12 3.59 -0.48
C ASN A 241 -0.73 4.50 -1.64
N ALA A 242 -1.51 4.50 -2.73
CA ALA A 242 -1.30 5.41 -3.83
C ALA A 242 -1.52 6.87 -3.42
N LEU A 243 -2.56 7.14 -2.62
CA LEU A 243 -2.87 8.48 -2.11
C LEU A 243 -1.82 8.97 -1.10
N ALA A 244 -1.35 8.13 -0.19
CA ALA A 244 -0.39 8.48 0.85
C ALA A 244 1.05 8.58 0.32
N TYR A 245 1.44 7.65 -0.53
CA TYR A 245 2.83 7.41 -0.91
C TYR A 245 3.09 7.51 -2.42
N GLY A 246 2.12 7.98 -3.18
CA GLY A 246 2.24 8.18 -4.62
C GLY A 246 3.20 9.31 -5.03
N ASN A 247 3.58 10.23 -4.12
CA ASN A 247 4.47 11.36 -4.40
C ASN A 247 4.01 12.20 -5.59
N GLY A 248 2.70 12.46 -5.69
CA GLY A 248 2.09 13.20 -6.79
C GLY A 248 1.76 12.34 -8.02
N TRP A 249 2.15 11.06 -8.03
CA TRP A 249 1.77 10.12 -9.07
C TRP A 249 0.41 9.49 -8.78
N ASN A 250 -0.38 9.34 -9.84
CA ASN A 250 -1.63 8.59 -9.88
C ASN A 250 -1.77 7.89 -11.23
N ASN A 251 -2.85 7.16 -11.44
CA ASN A 251 -3.08 6.42 -12.70
C ASN A 251 -3.00 7.32 -13.94
N LEU A 252 -3.62 8.50 -13.92
CA LEU A 252 -3.59 9.43 -15.06
C LEU A 252 -2.20 10.00 -15.32
N ALA A 253 -1.48 10.40 -14.29
CA ALA A 253 -0.11 10.87 -14.41
C ALA A 253 0.81 9.79 -15.01
N LEU A 254 0.64 8.54 -14.57
CA LEU A 254 1.38 7.39 -15.08
C LEU A 254 1.08 7.13 -16.56
N ILE A 255 -0.20 7.09 -16.95
CA ILE A 255 -0.63 6.90 -18.35
C ILE A 255 -0.08 8.03 -19.24
N ASN A 256 -0.21 9.28 -18.81
CA ASN A 256 0.27 10.43 -19.57
C ASN A 256 1.80 10.43 -19.70
N HIS A 257 2.51 9.98 -18.67
CA HIS A 257 3.96 9.82 -18.72
C HIS A 257 4.36 8.74 -19.74
N ALA A 258 3.74 7.57 -19.69
CA ALA A 258 3.98 6.49 -20.61
C ALA A 258 3.69 6.90 -22.07
N LYS A 259 2.60 7.59 -22.34
CA LYS A 259 2.30 8.10 -23.69
C LYS A 259 3.35 9.08 -24.21
N ARG A 260 3.95 9.88 -23.33
CA ARG A 260 5.02 10.82 -23.72
C ARG A 260 6.41 10.17 -23.89
N SER A 261 6.60 8.95 -23.43
CA SER A 261 7.89 8.24 -23.56
C SER A 261 8.24 7.81 -24.99
N GLY A 262 7.35 8.02 -25.95
CA GLY A 262 7.53 7.62 -27.36
C GLY A 262 7.07 6.18 -27.65
N GLU A 263 6.48 5.48 -26.67
CA GLU A 263 6.01 4.10 -26.80
C GLU A 263 4.47 4.00 -26.76
N ALA A 264 3.78 5.06 -27.18
CA ALA A 264 2.33 5.19 -27.04
C ALA A 264 1.53 4.01 -27.63
N ASP A 265 2.00 3.41 -28.72
CA ASP A 265 1.35 2.30 -29.43
C ASP A 265 1.69 0.92 -28.83
N ASN A 266 2.55 0.86 -27.81
CA ASN A 266 3.04 -0.37 -27.19
C ASN A 266 2.71 -0.46 -25.70
N ILE A 267 1.63 0.18 -25.27
CA ILE A 267 1.21 0.25 -23.85
C ILE A 267 -0.03 -0.59 -23.65
N LEU A 268 0.04 -1.52 -22.67
CA LEU A 268 -1.08 -2.33 -22.21
C LEU A 268 -1.48 -1.91 -20.79
N LEU A 269 -2.75 -1.58 -20.58
CA LEU A 269 -3.28 -1.12 -19.28
C LEU A 269 -3.90 -2.30 -18.53
N ARG A 270 -3.36 -2.63 -17.35
CA ARG A 270 -4.05 -3.52 -16.43
C ARG A 270 -4.78 -2.72 -15.38
N LEU A 271 -6.10 -2.74 -15.47
CA LEU A 271 -6.98 -2.11 -14.47
C LEU A 271 -7.00 -2.97 -13.20
N HIS A 272 -7.10 -2.29 -12.05
CA HIS A 272 -7.37 -3.00 -10.80
C HIS A 272 -8.83 -3.49 -10.80
N PRO A 273 -9.11 -4.74 -10.37
CA PRO A 273 -10.48 -5.28 -10.37
C PRO A 273 -11.49 -4.45 -9.55
N GLY A 274 -11.02 -3.75 -8.52
CA GLY A 274 -11.83 -2.84 -7.70
C GLY A 274 -11.83 -1.38 -8.16
N GLY A 275 -11.15 -1.05 -9.27
CA GLY A 275 -11.14 0.29 -9.84
C GLY A 275 -12.44 0.62 -10.55
N ALA A 276 -12.88 1.88 -10.49
CA ALA A 276 -14.11 2.35 -11.12
C ALA A 276 -13.87 3.15 -12.41
N ALA A 277 -12.68 3.72 -12.58
CA ALA A 277 -12.38 4.59 -13.72
C ALA A 277 -12.09 3.78 -14.99
N ILE A 278 -12.48 4.37 -16.12
CA ILE A 278 -12.16 3.87 -17.47
C ILE A 278 -11.06 4.78 -18.03
N TYR A 279 -9.98 4.17 -18.48
CA TYR A 279 -8.84 4.87 -19.04
C TYR A 279 -8.73 4.63 -20.55
N PRO A 280 -8.31 5.63 -21.34
CA PRO A 280 -8.14 5.46 -22.78
C PRO A 280 -6.83 4.71 -23.09
N GLY A 281 -6.92 3.62 -23.82
CA GLY A 281 -5.80 2.79 -24.24
C GLY A 281 -6.19 1.33 -24.43
N GLU A 282 -5.23 0.49 -24.80
CA GLU A 282 -5.42 -0.94 -24.87
C GLU A 282 -5.48 -1.53 -23.47
N ILE A 283 -6.59 -2.21 -23.15
CA ILE A 283 -6.83 -2.78 -21.83
C ILE A 283 -6.51 -4.26 -21.84
N ASP A 284 -5.72 -4.69 -20.87
CA ASP A 284 -5.50 -6.11 -20.58
C ASP A 284 -6.78 -6.76 -20.07
N LEU A 285 -7.21 -7.80 -20.78
CA LEU A 285 -8.41 -8.60 -20.44
C LEU A 285 -8.03 -9.97 -19.88
N SER A 286 -6.75 -10.22 -19.63
CA SER A 286 -6.31 -11.51 -19.10
C SER A 286 -6.87 -11.74 -17.69
N PRO A 287 -7.26 -13.00 -17.36
CA PRO A 287 -7.90 -13.32 -16.09
C PRO A 287 -6.95 -13.23 -14.88
N SER A 288 -5.64 -13.30 -15.10
CA SER A 288 -4.69 -13.29 -14.01
C SER A 288 -3.56 -12.25 -14.18
N PRO A 289 -2.95 -11.78 -13.09
CA PRO A 289 -1.76 -10.95 -13.14
C PRO A 289 -0.59 -11.62 -13.89
N LEU A 290 -0.48 -12.95 -13.81
CA LEU A 290 0.62 -13.68 -14.46
C LEU A 290 0.52 -13.67 -15.99
N GLU A 291 -0.68 -13.75 -16.54
CA GLU A 291 -0.90 -13.64 -17.99
C GLU A 291 -0.59 -12.23 -18.49
N PHE A 292 -0.95 -11.21 -17.71
CA PHE A 292 -0.51 -9.85 -17.99
C PHE A 292 1.03 -9.75 -17.98
N LEU A 293 1.71 -10.29 -16.96
CA LEU A 293 3.17 -10.30 -16.90
C LEU A 293 3.80 -11.08 -18.07
N ALA A 294 3.15 -12.11 -18.57
CA ALA A 294 3.58 -12.83 -19.77
C ALA A 294 3.50 -11.97 -21.04
N SER A 295 2.54 -11.04 -21.06
CA SER A 295 2.21 -10.22 -22.23
C SER A 295 3.09 -8.96 -22.37
N VAL A 296 3.82 -8.55 -21.33
CA VAL A 296 4.56 -7.28 -21.30
C VAL A 296 6.07 -7.48 -21.10
N GLY A 297 6.87 -6.56 -21.64
CA GLY A 297 8.33 -6.55 -21.47
C GLY A 297 8.77 -5.94 -20.14
N GLU A 298 8.10 -4.86 -19.73
CA GLU A 298 8.32 -4.20 -18.44
C GLU A 298 7.02 -3.69 -17.84
N VAL A 299 6.99 -3.50 -16.54
CA VAL A 299 5.83 -3.02 -15.78
C VAL A 299 6.12 -1.66 -15.18
N TRP A 300 5.22 -0.69 -15.41
CA TRP A 300 5.24 0.60 -14.74
C TRP A 300 4.07 0.71 -13.77
N THR A 301 4.34 1.21 -12.59
CA THR A 301 3.30 1.38 -11.56
C THR A 301 3.61 2.55 -10.64
N VAL A 302 2.58 3.08 -9.98
CA VAL A 302 2.82 4.06 -8.92
C VAL A 302 3.55 3.35 -7.77
N ASN A 303 2.88 2.41 -7.09
CA ASN A 303 3.49 1.60 -6.03
C ASN A 303 2.79 0.24 -5.83
N SER A 304 2.16 -0.30 -6.88
CA SER A 304 1.52 -1.61 -6.82
C SER A 304 2.53 -2.74 -6.60
N SER A 305 2.13 -3.73 -5.81
CA SER A 305 2.89 -4.98 -5.61
C SER A 305 3.16 -5.75 -6.91
N LEU A 306 2.40 -5.51 -7.97
CA LEU A 306 2.62 -6.15 -9.28
C LEU A 306 3.99 -5.78 -9.88
N GLY A 307 4.57 -4.63 -9.50
CA GLY A 307 5.96 -4.30 -9.85
C GLY A 307 6.97 -5.28 -9.25
N ILE A 308 6.70 -5.77 -8.03
CA ILE A 308 7.54 -6.78 -7.36
C ILE A 308 7.40 -8.14 -8.06
N GLU A 309 6.17 -8.53 -8.39
CA GLU A 309 5.91 -9.77 -9.13
C GLU A 309 6.56 -9.73 -10.52
N ALA A 310 6.56 -8.58 -11.19
CA ALA A 310 7.26 -8.40 -12.46
C ALA A 310 8.76 -8.72 -12.33
N LEU A 311 9.42 -8.13 -11.35
CA LEU A 311 10.84 -8.39 -11.06
C LEU A 311 11.10 -9.86 -10.70
N PHE A 312 10.23 -10.43 -9.88
CA PHE A 312 10.29 -11.86 -9.51
C PHE A 312 10.24 -12.77 -10.74
N TRP A 313 9.47 -12.43 -11.76
CA TRP A 313 9.38 -13.17 -13.02
C TRP A 313 10.41 -12.71 -14.09
N GLY A 314 11.39 -11.89 -13.72
CA GLY A 314 12.45 -11.43 -14.61
C GLY A 314 12.00 -10.39 -15.63
N ARG A 315 10.88 -9.71 -15.39
CA ARG A 315 10.50 -8.51 -16.13
C ARG A 315 11.12 -7.27 -15.46
N ASN A 316 11.37 -6.23 -16.22
CA ASN A 316 11.75 -4.95 -15.65
C ASN A 316 10.54 -4.32 -14.95
N ALA A 317 10.80 -3.49 -13.94
CA ALA A 317 9.76 -2.68 -13.31
C ALA A 317 10.26 -1.27 -13.02
N LEU A 318 9.40 -0.26 -13.27
CA LEU A 318 9.60 1.13 -12.84
C LEU A 318 8.52 1.50 -11.83
N ILE A 319 8.96 2.00 -10.68
CA ILE A 319 8.11 2.36 -9.56
C ILE A 319 8.25 3.85 -9.32
N PHE A 320 7.16 4.60 -9.50
CA PHE A 320 7.16 6.06 -9.49
C PHE A 320 6.89 6.66 -8.10
N GLY A 321 6.03 6.02 -7.30
CA GLY A 321 5.77 6.39 -5.91
C GLY A 321 6.78 5.79 -4.93
N GLU A 322 6.49 5.86 -3.64
CA GLU A 322 7.22 5.11 -2.62
C GLU A 322 6.79 3.65 -2.60
N SER A 323 7.76 2.78 -2.39
CA SER A 323 7.54 1.34 -2.26
C SER A 323 8.78 0.71 -1.62
N PRO A 324 8.64 -0.34 -0.82
CA PRO A 324 9.76 -1.07 -0.23
C PRO A 324 10.77 -1.57 -1.27
N ILE A 325 10.33 -1.77 -2.51
CA ILE A 325 11.20 -2.27 -3.59
C ILE A 325 11.78 -1.15 -4.48
N LYS A 326 11.41 0.10 -4.28
CA LYS A 326 11.92 1.22 -5.07
C LYS A 326 13.45 1.27 -5.16
N PRO A 327 14.23 0.94 -4.11
CA PRO A 327 15.68 0.93 -4.18
C PRO A 327 16.26 0.10 -5.31
N ILE A 328 15.55 -0.93 -5.78
CA ILE A 328 16.03 -1.80 -6.88
C ILE A 328 16.26 -1.05 -8.20
N THR A 329 15.55 0.05 -8.41
CA THR A 329 15.67 0.87 -9.63
C THR A 329 17.06 1.49 -9.78
N MET A 330 17.79 1.67 -8.69
CA MET A 330 19.13 2.27 -8.65
C MET A 330 20.26 1.23 -8.66
N MET A 331 19.92 -0.07 -8.64
CA MET A 331 20.88 -1.17 -8.53
C MET A 331 21.29 -1.70 -9.91
N ASN A 332 22.50 -2.24 -10.03
CA ASN A 332 22.91 -3.02 -11.20
C ASN A 332 22.23 -4.41 -11.20
N ILE A 333 22.32 -5.15 -12.32
CA ILE A 333 21.59 -6.42 -12.50
C ILE A 333 21.91 -7.43 -11.39
N THR A 334 23.18 -7.63 -11.06
CA THR A 334 23.61 -8.62 -10.05
C THR A 334 23.11 -8.24 -8.65
N GLU A 335 23.16 -6.94 -8.34
CA GLU A 335 22.68 -6.43 -7.08
C GLU A 335 21.15 -6.54 -6.96
N ARG A 336 20.40 -6.30 -8.07
CA ARG A 336 18.95 -6.49 -8.13
C ARG A 336 18.53 -7.91 -7.80
N GLU A 337 19.19 -8.90 -8.36
CA GLU A 337 18.89 -10.31 -8.07
C GLU A 337 19.12 -10.64 -6.60
N THR A 338 20.26 -10.24 -6.05
CA THR A 338 20.58 -10.49 -4.63
C THR A 338 19.62 -9.73 -3.71
N PHE A 339 19.27 -8.49 -4.04
CA PHE A 339 18.29 -7.72 -3.29
C PHE A 339 16.91 -8.38 -3.33
N LEU A 340 16.45 -8.83 -4.49
CA LEU A 340 15.14 -9.48 -4.61
C LEU A 340 15.05 -10.78 -3.80
N GLU A 341 16.12 -11.56 -3.77
CA GLU A 341 16.21 -12.76 -2.96
C GLU A 341 16.22 -12.43 -1.45
N TRP A 342 17.01 -11.44 -1.03
CA TRP A 342 17.00 -10.94 0.34
C TRP A 342 15.63 -10.38 0.72
N PHE A 343 15.05 -9.55 -0.12
CA PHE A 343 13.72 -8.98 0.09
C PHE A 343 12.68 -10.07 0.35
N THR A 344 12.70 -11.13 -0.43
CA THR A 344 11.73 -12.22 -0.35
C THR A 344 12.00 -13.17 0.82
N LEU A 345 13.29 -13.49 1.08
CA LEU A 345 13.68 -14.51 2.06
C LEU A 345 14.06 -13.95 3.43
N CYS A 346 14.27 -12.65 3.56
CA CYS A 346 14.71 -12.04 4.80
C CYS A 346 13.81 -10.88 5.23
N TYR A 347 13.46 -9.96 4.31
CA TYR A 347 12.64 -8.80 4.66
C TYR A 347 11.15 -9.15 4.78
N LEU A 348 10.57 -9.83 3.80
CA LEU A 348 9.22 -10.41 3.93
C LEU A 348 9.24 -11.59 4.90
N ILE A 349 8.08 -11.87 5.49
CA ILE A 349 7.89 -13.08 6.30
C ILE A 349 6.92 -14.05 5.59
N PRO A 350 7.11 -15.37 5.77
CA PRO A 350 6.07 -16.34 5.45
C PRO A 350 4.78 -15.99 6.19
N PHE A 351 3.64 -16.01 5.50
CA PHE A 351 2.36 -15.63 6.10
C PHE A 351 1.96 -16.53 7.29
N ASP A 352 2.47 -17.76 7.33
CA ASP A 352 2.30 -18.69 8.46
C ASP A 352 2.99 -18.22 9.76
N LEU A 353 3.90 -17.24 9.66
CA LEU A 353 4.57 -16.62 10.80
C LEU A 353 3.95 -15.29 11.22
N LEU A 354 2.89 -14.85 10.50
CA LEU A 354 2.16 -13.62 10.84
C LEU A 354 1.42 -13.81 12.17
N PHE A 355 1.74 -12.95 13.15
CA PHE A 355 1.26 -12.98 14.53
C PHE A 355 1.73 -14.18 15.38
N ASP A 356 2.72 -14.96 14.90
CA ASP A 356 3.42 -15.92 15.74
C ASP A 356 4.32 -15.16 16.74
N LEU A 357 3.91 -15.10 18.02
CA LEU A 357 4.58 -14.27 19.03
C LEU A 357 5.98 -14.82 19.41
N ASP A 358 6.22 -16.10 19.29
CA ASP A 358 7.54 -16.69 19.51
C ASP A 358 8.49 -16.29 18.37
N TYR A 359 7.98 -16.30 17.15
CA TYR A 359 8.72 -15.79 16.00
C TYR A 359 8.99 -14.29 16.15
N TYR A 360 8.01 -13.48 16.55
CA TYR A 360 8.17 -12.04 16.74
C TYR A 360 9.15 -11.71 17.85
N SER A 361 9.07 -12.42 18.98
CA SER A 361 10.05 -12.29 20.07
C SER A 361 11.47 -12.55 19.59
N TRP A 362 11.67 -13.63 18.83
CA TRP A 362 12.95 -13.94 18.25
C TRP A 362 13.41 -12.88 17.22
N ARG A 363 12.53 -12.41 16.34
CA ARG A 363 12.88 -11.35 15.36
C ARG A 363 13.33 -10.06 16.04
N LEU A 364 12.75 -9.71 17.17
CA LEU A 364 13.10 -8.53 17.95
C LEU A 364 14.47 -8.65 18.66
N THR A 365 15.11 -9.84 18.67
CA THR A 365 16.50 -9.99 19.13
C THR A 365 17.51 -9.57 18.05
N ASN A 366 17.06 -9.12 16.88
CA ASN A 366 17.87 -8.75 15.72
C ASN A 366 18.76 -9.90 15.21
N PRO A 367 18.19 -11.07 14.88
CA PRO A 367 18.96 -12.17 14.27
C PRO A 367 19.58 -11.71 12.94
N SER A 368 20.66 -12.38 12.53
CA SER A 368 21.33 -12.12 11.25
C SER A 368 20.43 -12.44 10.06
N ALA A 369 20.70 -11.85 8.90
CA ALA A 369 19.95 -12.12 7.68
C ALA A 369 20.02 -13.61 7.27
N SER A 370 21.14 -14.26 7.50
CA SER A 370 21.32 -15.69 7.27
C SER A 370 20.41 -16.53 8.17
N GLU A 371 20.33 -16.25 9.47
CA GLU A 371 19.45 -16.96 10.40
C GLU A 371 17.97 -16.78 10.03
N ILE A 372 17.58 -15.55 9.66
CA ILE A 372 16.23 -15.25 9.19
C ILE A 372 15.90 -16.07 7.94
N SER A 373 16.78 -16.04 6.95
CA SER A 373 16.59 -16.74 5.68
C SER A 373 16.49 -18.25 5.85
N ILE A 374 17.32 -18.84 6.71
CA ILE A 374 17.26 -20.27 7.05
C ILE A 374 15.88 -20.63 7.61
N ARG A 375 15.40 -19.83 8.57
CA ARG A 375 14.09 -20.07 9.21
C ARG A 375 12.93 -19.90 8.23
N HIS A 376 12.98 -18.88 7.37
CA HIS A 376 11.93 -18.64 6.37
C HIS A 376 11.90 -19.72 5.29
N VAL A 377 13.07 -20.12 4.76
CA VAL A 377 13.15 -21.24 3.79
C VAL A 377 12.63 -22.54 4.40
N ALA A 378 12.93 -22.80 5.67
CA ALA A 378 12.39 -23.96 6.38
C ALA A 378 10.86 -23.90 6.50
N ALA A 379 10.30 -22.72 6.83
CA ALA A 379 8.86 -22.51 6.91
C ALA A 379 8.16 -22.70 5.54
N TYR A 380 8.71 -22.12 4.46
CA TYR A 380 8.19 -22.33 3.12
C TYR A 380 8.22 -23.80 2.68
N ARG A 381 9.29 -24.53 2.99
CA ARG A 381 9.43 -25.97 2.65
C ARG A 381 8.54 -26.87 3.48
N ALA A 382 8.24 -26.51 4.73
CA ALA A 382 7.33 -27.26 5.57
C ALA A 382 5.89 -27.23 5.04
N GLY A 383 5.58 -26.25 4.20
CA GLY A 383 4.23 -25.98 3.73
C GLY A 383 3.37 -25.36 4.82
N PRO A 384 2.08 -25.14 4.52
CA PRO A 384 1.16 -24.44 5.42
C PRO A 384 1.07 -25.09 6.81
N LYS A 385 1.12 -24.27 7.85
CA LYS A 385 1.05 -24.67 9.27
C LYS A 385 -0.28 -25.37 9.60
N HIS A 386 -1.37 -24.97 8.91
CA HIS A 386 -2.71 -25.49 9.15
C HIS A 386 -3.25 -26.27 7.95
N GLN A 387 -3.99 -27.37 8.20
CA GLN A 387 -4.50 -28.25 7.11
C GLN A 387 -5.45 -27.53 6.15
N TRP A 388 -6.27 -26.62 6.62
CA TRP A 388 -7.18 -25.81 5.80
C TRP A 388 -6.46 -24.83 4.88
N ASN A 389 -5.17 -24.60 5.08
CA ASN A 389 -4.32 -23.85 4.14
C ASN A 389 -3.91 -24.68 2.90
N ARG A 390 -4.18 -25.99 2.91
CA ARG A 390 -3.87 -26.91 1.81
C ARG A 390 -4.97 -26.99 0.77
N ILE A 391 -5.70 -25.91 0.50
CA ILE A 391 -6.60 -25.90 -0.64
C ILE A 391 -5.73 -26.08 -1.88
N PRO A 392 -5.98 -27.14 -2.68
CA PRO A 392 -5.31 -27.31 -3.95
C PRO A 392 -5.54 -26.06 -4.79
N PHE A 393 -4.50 -25.58 -5.44
CA PHE A 393 -4.69 -24.56 -6.47
C PHE A 393 -5.71 -25.12 -7.48
N PRO A 394 -6.69 -24.30 -7.93
CA PRO A 394 -7.68 -24.78 -8.88
C PRO A 394 -6.98 -25.36 -10.09
N ALA A 395 -7.34 -26.59 -10.45
CA ALA A 395 -6.81 -27.24 -11.63
C ALA A 395 -7.06 -26.36 -12.86
N ALA A 396 -6.16 -26.37 -13.82
CA ALA A 396 -6.22 -25.57 -15.04
C ALA A 396 -7.56 -25.66 -15.80
N ALA A 397 -8.37 -26.69 -15.54
CA ALA A 397 -9.69 -26.91 -16.15
C ALA A 397 -10.82 -26.02 -15.60
N ASP A 398 -10.69 -25.47 -14.39
CA ASP A 398 -11.70 -24.58 -13.78
C ASP A 398 -11.54 -23.10 -14.15
N ARG A 399 -10.66 -22.78 -15.11
CA ARG A 399 -10.37 -21.41 -15.54
C ARG A 399 -11.51 -20.71 -16.29
N GLY A 400 -12.69 -21.32 -16.36
CA GLY A 400 -13.83 -20.80 -17.13
C GLY A 400 -14.69 -19.76 -16.43
N LYS A 401 -14.47 -19.46 -15.15
CA LYS A 401 -15.21 -18.41 -14.43
C LYS A 401 -14.26 -17.65 -13.51
N PRO A 402 -14.06 -16.36 -13.71
CA PRO A 402 -13.36 -15.54 -12.74
C PRO A 402 -14.24 -15.38 -11.50
N SER A 403 -14.06 -16.24 -10.49
CA SER A 403 -14.55 -15.95 -9.15
C SER A 403 -13.46 -15.14 -8.45
N ILE A 404 -13.47 -13.86 -8.70
CA ILE A 404 -12.68 -12.92 -7.90
C ILE A 404 -13.56 -12.49 -6.74
N ASP A 405 -13.63 -13.31 -5.70
CA ASP A 405 -14.14 -12.87 -4.42
C ASP A 405 -12.99 -12.21 -3.65
N PHE A 406 -12.85 -10.91 -3.84
CA PHE A 406 -12.26 -10.09 -2.80
C PHE A 406 -13.25 -10.01 -1.64
N PRO A 407 -12.82 -10.01 -0.36
CA PRO A 407 -13.70 -9.75 0.75
C PRO A 407 -14.14 -8.27 0.72
N GLY A 408 -15.11 -8.00 -0.12
CA GLY A 408 -15.93 -6.81 -0.07
C GLY A 408 -17.26 -7.18 0.58
N PRO A 409 -18.02 -6.21 1.11
CA PRO A 409 -19.30 -6.49 1.73
C PRO A 409 -20.17 -7.32 0.79
N HIS A 410 -20.68 -8.46 1.27
CA HIS A 410 -21.51 -9.37 0.54
C HIS A 410 -22.73 -8.64 -0.06
N ARG A 411 -22.69 -8.35 -1.34
CA ARG A 411 -23.89 -8.06 -2.10
C ARG A 411 -24.41 -9.38 -2.67
N ALA A 412 -25.66 -9.70 -2.39
CA ALA A 412 -26.36 -10.80 -3.03
C ALA A 412 -26.19 -10.73 -4.56
N PRO A 413 -26.16 -11.88 -5.29
CA PRO A 413 -26.03 -11.88 -6.73
C PRO A 413 -27.16 -11.05 -7.34
N ARG A 414 -26.82 -9.88 -7.88
CA ARG A 414 -27.76 -9.08 -8.66
C ARG A 414 -27.91 -9.70 -10.03
N GLU A 415 -29.12 -9.68 -10.55
CA GLU A 415 -29.35 -10.13 -11.91
C GLU A 415 -28.53 -9.31 -12.92
N LEU A 416 -28.08 -9.95 -13.98
CA LEU A 416 -27.20 -9.37 -15.00
C LEU A 416 -27.81 -8.09 -15.65
N SER A 417 -29.14 -7.96 -15.62
CA SER A 417 -29.91 -6.80 -16.09
C SER A 417 -29.73 -5.57 -15.20
N GLU A 418 -29.68 -5.74 -13.87
CA GLU A 418 -29.44 -4.65 -12.91
C GLU A 418 -28.01 -4.13 -13.01
N LEU A 419 -27.04 -5.04 -13.12
CA LEU A 419 -25.64 -4.66 -13.37
C LEU A 419 -25.45 -3.90 -14.68
N ARG A 420 -26.15 -4.29 -15.76
CA ARG A 420 -26.14 -3.54 -17.03
C ARG A 420 -26.73 -2.13 -16.89
N THR A 421 -27.78 -1.99 -16.13
CA THR A 421 -28.40 -0.68 -15.88
C THR A 421 -27.47 0.21 -15.05
N GLU A 422 -26.86 -0.31 -13.98
CA GLU A 422 -25.85 0.42 -13.20
C GLU A 422 -24.64 0.86 -14.05
N ILE A 423 -24.14 -0.04 -14.90
CA ILE A 423 -23.03 0.30 -15.82
C ILE A 423 -23.42 1.43 -16.77
N LEU A 424 -24.66 1.43 -17.28
CA LEU A 424 -25.16 2.50 -18.17
C LEU A 424 -25.31 3.84 -17.42
N GLU A 425 -25.80 3.81 -16.20
CA GLU A 425 -25.91 5.01 -15.35
C GLU A 425 -24.54 5.55 -14.95
N MET A 426 -23.60 4.68 -14.57
CA MET A 426 -22.22 5.07 -14.31
C MET A 426 -21.53 5.67 -15.55
N ARG A 427 -21.76 5.11 -16.74
CA ARG A 427 -21.24 5.69 -17.99
C ARG A 427 -21.77 7.10 -18.23
N ARG A 428 -23.08 7.34 -18.03
CA ARG A 428 -23.67 8.68 -18.14
C ARG A 428 -23.08 9.65 -17.13
N TYR A 429 -22.85 9.20 -15.90
CA TYR A 429 -22.23 10.00 -14.86
C TYR A 429 -20.78 10.36 -15.19
N ILE A 430 -20.01 9.40 -15.70
CA ILE A 430 -18.62 9.60 -16.15
C ILE A 430 -18.58 10.63 -17.29
N THR A 431 -19.45 10.51 -18.31
CA THR A 431 -19.48 11.47 -19.41
C THR A 431 -19.81 12.89 -18.92
N LYS A 432 -20.66 13.00 -17.89
CA LYS A 432 -20.95 14.29 -17.26
C LYS A 432 -19.72 14.84 -16.54
N LEU A 433 -19.01 14.00 -15.75
CA LEU A 433 -17.80 14.41 -15.04
C LEU A 433 -16.67 14.79 -16.00
N GLU A 434 -16.53 14.12 -17.13
CA GLU A 434 -15.56 14.46 -18.17
C GLU A 434 -15.85 15.84 -18.75
N LYS A 435 -17.12 16.16 -18.98
CA LYS A 435 -17.53 17.49 -19.43
C LYS A 435 -17.26 18.55 -18.38
N ASP A 436 -17.69 18.30 -17.12
CA ASP A 436 -17.46 19.22 -16.00
C ASP A 436 -15.95 19.47 -15.78
N PHE A 437 -15.12 18.46 -16.00
CA PHE A 437 -13.66 18.56 -15.92
C PHE A 437 -13.06 19.39 -17.07
N GLN A 438 -13.56 19.20 -18.31
CA GLN A 438 -13.14 20.01 -19.45
C GLN A 438 -13.53 21.48 -19.27
N ASP A 439 -14.75 21.73 -18.77
CA ASP A 439 -15.22 23.07 -18.44
C ASP A 439 -14.36 23.72 -17.34
N ALA A 440 -13.97 22.94 -16.30
CA ALA A 440 -13.08 23.41 -15.25
C ALA A 440 -11.64 23.68 -15.76
N GLN A 441 -11.12 22.86 -16.67
CA GLN A 441 -9.82 23.14 -17.31
C GLN A 441 -9.84 24.41 -18.16
N SER A 442 -10.93 24.67 -18.85
CA SER A 442 -11.10 25.91 -19.61
C SER A 442 -11.05 27.15 -18.69
N VAL A 443 -11.74 27.09 -17.54
CA VAL A 443 -11.73 28.17 -16.54
C VAL A 443 -10.31 28.36 -15.93
N VAL A 444 -9.57 27.28 -15.71
CA VAL A 444 -8.18 27.38 -15.23
C VAL A 444 -7.29 28.02 -16.30
N GLY A 445 -7.47 27.66 -17.56
CA GLY A 445 -6.74 28.29 -18.69
C GLY A 445 -7.03 29.79 -18.81
N GLU A 446 -8.28 30.19 -18.68
CA GLU A 446 -8.69 31.61 -18.67
C GLU A 446 -8.12 32.37 -17.47
N ARG A 447 -8.11 31.76 -16.29
CA ARG A 447 -7.48 32.32 -15.08
C ARG A 447 -6.01 32.56 -15.26
N ASP A 448 -5.29 31.58 -15.83
CA ASP A 448 -3.84 31.66 -16.03
C ASP A 448 -3.49 32.69 -17.13
N ALA A 449 -4.31 32.85 -18.14
CA ALA A 449 -4.19 33.92 -19.14
C ALA A 449 -4.41 35.33 -18.51
N LEU A 450 -5.43 35.49 -17.67
CA LEU A 450 -5.69 36.73 -16.91
C LEU A 450 -4.58 37.06 -15.92
N ALA A 451 -3.97 36.05 -15.30
CA ALA A 451 -2.82 36.24 -14.43
C ALA A 451 -1.60 36.73 -15.20
N ALA A 452 -1.34 36.22 -16.40
CA ALA A 452 -0.25 36.66 -17.26
C ALA A 452 -0.49 38.12 -17.76
N GLU A 453 -1.74 38.48 -18.15
CA GLU A 453 -2.08 39.87 -18.51
C GLU A 453 -1.92 40.84 -17.35
N LYS A 454 -2.27 40.39 -16.13
CA LYS A 454 -2.09 41.20 -14.92
C LYS A 454 -0.60 41.48 -14.64
N ASP A 455 0.25 40.45 -14.77
CA ASP A 455 1.68 40.58 -14.54
C ASP A 455 2.35 41.49 -15.60
N ASP A 456 1.91 41.42 -16.86
CA ASP A 456 2.34 42.32 -17.91
C ASP A 456 1.92 43.77 -17.63
N ALA A 457 0.67 43.98 -17.18
CA ALA A 457 0.17 45.29 -16.79
C ALA A 457 0.94 45.87 -15.58
N ILE A 458 1.25 45.04 -14.58
CA ILE A 458 2.06 45.47 -13.42
C ILE A 458 3.47 45.86 -13.88
N THR A 459 4.07 45.12 -14.77
CA THR A 459 5.41 45.42 -15.32
C THR A 459 5.41 46.75 -16.06
N LYS A 460 4.41 46.96 -16.92
CA LYS A 460 4.22 48.24 -17.64
C LYS A 460 4.02 49.43 -16.69
N TYR A 461 3.23 49.24 -15.65
CA TYR A 461 2.99 50.25 -14.62
C TYR A 461 4.28 50.61 -13.87
N GLN A 462 5.08 49.59 -13.47
CA GLN A 462 6.36 49.83 -12.81
C GLN A 462 7.34 50.56 -13.71
N LEU A 463 7.39 50.22 -14.99
CA LEU A 463 8.24 50.94 -15.96
C LEU A 463 7.84 52.42 -16.11
N ALA A 464 6.55 52.66 -16.28
CA ALA A 464 6.01 54.02 -16.38
C ALA A 464 6.25 54.86 -15.12
N THR A 465 6.11 54.22 -13.94
CA THR A 465 6.42 54.91 -12.67
C THR A 465 7.91 55.26 -12.58
N LYS A 466 8.79 54.37 -13.00
CA LYS A 466 10.24 54.61 -13.03
C LYS A 466 10.63 55.72 -14.01
N GLU A 467 10.03 55.78 -15.15
CA GLU A 467 10.19 56.90 -16.12
C GLU A 467 9.66 58.21 -15.56
N LEU A 468 8.51 58.21 -14.90
CA LEU A 468 7.97 59.40 -14.25
C LEU A 468 8.88 59.92 -13.14
N ASP A 469 9.43 59.04 -12.29
CA ASP A 469 10.38 59.40 -11.24
C ASP A 469 11.67 59.98 -11.83
N ALA A 470 12.16 59.43 -12.94
CA ALA A 470 13.32 59.96 -13.64
C ALA A 470 13.07 61.38 -14.19
N ILE A 471 11.85 61.60 -14.74
CA ILE A 471 11.42 62.97 -15.21
C ILE A 471 11.31 63.93 -14.03
N ILE A 472 10.68 63.54 -12.95
CA ILE A 472 10.49 64.36 -11.74
C ILE A 472 11.85 64.72 -11.10
N SER A 473 12.80 63.79 -11.18
CA SER A 473 14.14 63.95 -10.61
C SER A 473 15.06 64.75 -11.53
N SER A 474 14.67 65.00 -12.76
CA SER A 474 15.47 65.81 -13.71
C SER A 474 15.62 67.26 -13.23
N ILE A 475 16.81 67.82 -13.42
CA ILE A 475 17.09 69.21 -13.04
C ILE A 475 16.09 70.24 -13.62
N PRO A 476 15.69 70.19 -14.90
CA PRO A 476 14.68 71.10 -15.44
C PRO A 476 13.28 70.97 -14.77
N PHE A 477 12.86 69.77 -14.46
CA PHE A 477 11.60 69.51 -13.81
C PHE A 477 11.57 69.98 -12.35
N GLN A 478 12.65 69.77 -11.64
CA GLN A 478 12.87 70.29 -10.27
C GLN A 478 12.87 71.82 -10.24
N LEU A 479 13.42 72.46 -11.27
CA LEU A 479 13.38 73.91 -11.41
C LEU A 479 11.99 74.47 -11.64
N LEU A 480 11.20 73.81 -12.52
CA LEU A 480 9.80 74.14 -12.80
C LEU A 480 8.90 73.99 -11.56
N LYS A 481 9.12 72.97 -10.76
CA LYS A 481 8.44 72.75 -9.49
C LYS A 481 8.74 73.86 -8.47
N ARG A 482 9.97 74.34 -8.39
CA ARG A 482 10.38 75.46 -7.54
C ARG A 482 9.76 76.78 -7.99
N LEU A 483 9.46 76.96 -9.28
CA LEU A 483 8.82 78.12 -9.85
C LEU A 483 7.29 78.14 -9.78
N HIS A 484 6.69 77.11 -9.11
CA HIS A 484 5.23 76.96 -8.96
C HIS A 484 4.46 76.90 -10.30
N VAL A 485 5.11 76.43 -11.37
CA VAL A 485 4.49 76.35 -12.72
C VAL A 485 3.58 75.11 -12.84
N PHE A 486 3.80 74.12 -11.95
CA PHE A 486 2.86 72.96 -11.81
C PHE A 486 2.42 72.87 -10.34
N LYS A 487 1.11 72.97 -10.15
CA LYS A 487 0.47 72.61 -8.89
C LYS A 487 0.15 71.16 -8.86
#